data_ae3fc4bfe269b7b91c895647cb820b54
#
_entry.id   ae3fc4bfe269b7b91c895647cb820b54
#
_cell.length_a   1.000
_cell.length_b   1.000
_cell.length_c   1.000
_cell.angle_alpha   90.00
_cell.angle_beta   90.00
_cell.angle_gamma   90.00
#
_symmetry.space_group_name_H-M   'P 1'
#
loop_
_entity.id
_entity.type
_entity.pdbx_description
1 polymer ?
#
loop_
_entity_poly.entity_id
_entity_poly.type
_entity_poly.pdbx_seq_one_letter_code
_entity_poly.pdbx_strand_id
1 'polypeptide(L)'
;MSVRTYADCQSVCTGYSFATKGGMQGMSAMDSALEQVRCVTGGDVFGADCFAAGNVWINGSTIADEGCACEGVELDASGCYVIPGLIDLHFHGCMGDDLSDASAEGLHRMAAYEAKRGITAICPASMTLPHDRLMAIMGNVGAFEAEAAEAELVGMNMEGPYISPDKVGAQNPEYVRAASIEEFTELQQAACGRIKLVDVAPEEPGNLDFIREMHDKVRISLAHMCADYDTAKTA
;
A
#
# COMPACT_ATOMS: atom_id res chain seq x y z
N MET A 1 -26.01 -9.69 9.69
CA MET A 1 -24.66 -9.62 9.07
C MET A 1 -24.82 -8.86 7.78
N SER A 2 -24.45 -7.60 7.76
CA SER A 2 -24.54 -6.73 6.58
C SER A 2 -23.31 -7.00 5.70
N VAL A 3 -23.53 -7.52 4.51
CA VAL A 3 -22.52 -7.62 3.47
C VAL A 3 -22.22 -6.20 3.02
N ARG A 4 -21.08 -5.65 3.40
CA ARG A 4 -20.58 -4.42 2.79
C ARG A 4 -20.12 -4.78 1.38
N THR A 5 -20.85 -4.31 0.40
CA THR A 5 -20.47 -4.41 -0.99
C THR A 5 -19.25 -3.53 -1.24
N TYR A 6 -18.39 -3.95 -2.15
CA TYR A 6 -17.13 -3.31 -2.59
C TYR A 6 -17.30 -1.86 -3.13
N ALA A 7 -18.48 -1.27 -3.01
CA ALA A 7 -18.81 0.08 -3.47
C ALA A 7 -18.21 1.22 -2.60
N ASP A 8 -17.66 0.93 -1.43
CA ASP A 8 -17.12 1.96 -0.52
C ASP A 8 -15.61 2.22 -0.68
N CYS A 9 -14.96 1.60 -1.64
CA CYS A 9 -13.56 1.86 -2.00
C CYS A 9 -13.50 2.54 -3.37
N GLN A 10 -14.08 3.73 -3.46
CA GLN A 10 -13.99 4.58 -4.66
C GLN A 10 -12.62 5.26 -4.68
N SER A 11 -11.64 4.65 -5.29
CA SER A 11 -10.51 5.32 -5.95
C SER A 11 -9.28 4.46 -6.22
N VAL A 12 -9.28 3.15 -6.01
CA VAL A 12 -8.06 2.37 -6.26
C VAL A 12 -8.43 1.04 -6.87
N CYS A 13 -8.35 0.89 -8.15
CA CYS A 13 -8.07 -0.38 -8.86
C CYS A 13 -8.05 -0.19 -10.37
N THR A 14 -6.99 0.39 -10.90
CA THR A 14 -6.72 0.34 -12.34
C THR A 14 -5.82 -0.82 -12.75
N GLY A 15 -5.56 -1.79 -11.88
CA GLY A 15 -4.68 -2.89 -12.21
C GLY A 15 -5.27 -4.26 -11.89
N TYR A 16 -5.34 -5.13 -12.89
CA TYR A 16 -5.52 -6.56 -12.71
C TYR A 16 -4.21 -7.28 -12.99
N SER A 17 -3.87 -8.21 -12.11
CA SER A 17 -2.73 -9.08 -12.29
C SER A 17 -3.19 -10.44 -12.76
N PHE A 18 -2.46 -11.02 -13.71
CA PHE A 18 -2.73 -12.34 -14.23
C PHE A 18 -1.61 -13.29 -13.81
N ALA A 19 -1.96 -14.42 -13.21
CA ALA A 19 -1.05 -15.51 -12.96
C ALA A 19 -1.47 -16.73 -13.76
N THR A 20 -0.57 -17.29 -14.54
CA THR A 20 -0.82 -18.59 -15.19
C THR A 20 -0.62 -19.72 -14.19
N LYS A 21 -1.34 -20.83 -14.36
CA LYS A 21 -1.18 -22.04 -13.53
C LYS A 21 0.27 -22.61 -13.54
N GLY A 22 1.19 -21.99 -14.28
CA GLY A 22 2.60 -22.35 -14.42
C GLY A 22 3.61 -21.27 -13.98
N GLY A 23 3.17 -20.15 -13.43
CA GLY A 23 4.03 -19.04 -12.97
C GLY A 23 3.64 -17.70 -13.56
N MET A 24 4.06 -16.62 -12.90
CA MET A 24 3.84 -15.25 -13.39
C MET A 24 4.75 -14.96 -14.58
N GLN A 25 4.19 -14.65 -15.73
CA GLN A 25 4.95 -14.11 -16.86
C GLN A 25 4.76 -12.60 -16.93
N GLY A 26 5.87 -11.85 -16.88
CA GLY A 26 5.87 -10.40 -16.95
C GLY A 26 5.35 -9.89 -18.30
N MET A 27 4.48 -8.90 -18.24
CA MET A 27 3.76 -8.31 -19.38
C MET A 27 4.48 -7.08 -19.92
N SER A 28 5.68 -7.21 -20.52
CA SER A 28 6.45 -6.06 -21.01
C SER A 28 6.03 -5.48 -22.38
N ALA A 29 4.96 -6.02 -23.01
CA ALA A 29 4.51 -5.60 -24.35
C ALA A 29 3.05 -5.12 -24.42
N MET A 30 2.37 -4.92 -23.29
CA MET A 30 0.92 -4.64 -23.24
C MET A 30 0.55 -3.23 -22.74
N ASP A 31 1.51 -2.39 -22.39
CA ASP A 31 1.23 -1.12 -21.70
C ASP A 31 0.28 -0.17 -22.48
N SER A 32 0.36 -0.12 -23.80
CA SER A 32 -0.54 0.73 -24.60
C SER A 32 -1.89 0.08 -24.95
N ALA A 33 -2.02 -1.24 -24.78
CA ALA A 33 -3.26 -1.96 -25.05
C ALA A 33 -4.16 -2.09 -23.82
N LEU A 34 -3.60 -2.00 -22.61
CA LEU A 34 -4.34 -2.19 -21.37
C LEU A 34 -5.32 -1.04 -21.07
N GLU A 35 -5.04 0.18 -21.53
CA GLU A 35 -5.94 1.33 -21.39
C GLU A 35 -7.27 1.14 -22.16
N GLN A 36 -7.33 0.12 -23.05
CA GLN A 36 -8.51 -0.16 -23.88
C GLN A 36 -9.21 -1.47 -23.50
N VAL A 37 -8.79 -2.18 -22.45
CA VAL A 37 -9.45 -3.42 -22.05
C VAL A 37 -10.81 -3.09 -21.44
N ARG A 38 -11.86 -3.65 -22.06
CA ARG A 38 -13.25 -3.53 -21.57
C ARG A 38 -13.73 -4.76 -20.83
N CYS A 39 -13.11 -5.90 -21.08
CA CYS A 39 -13.50 -7.16 -20.45
C CYS A 39 -12.32 -8.13 -20.40
N VAL A 40 -12.17 -8.79 -19.27
CA VAL A 40 -11.28 -9.94 -19.09
C VAL A 40 -12.17 -11.19 -19.15
N THR A 41 -11.90 -12.09 -20.08
CA THR A 41 -12.79 -13.23 -20.38
C THR A 41 -12.11 -14.58 -20.16
N GLY A 42 -12.89 -15.60 -19.85
CA GLY A 42 -12.47 -17.00 -19.88
C GLY A 42 -11.56 -17.46 -18.74
N GLY A 43 -11.32 -16.60 -17.73
CA GLY A 43 -10.49 -16.93 -16.57
C GLY A 43 -11.25 -17.56 -15.42
N ASP A 44 -10.51 -18.12 -14.46
CA ASP A 44 -11.04 -18.44 -13.13
C ASP A 44 -10.95 -17.18 -12.26
N VAL A 45 -12.06 -16.48 -12.08
CA VAL A 45 -12.14 -15.21 -11.35
C VAL A 45 -12.31 -15.46 -9.87
N PHE A 46 -11.50 -14.77 -9.03
CA PHE A 46 -11.64 -14.81 -7.59
C PHE A 46 -12.84 -13.96 -7.16
N GLY A 47 -13.85 -14.62 -6.59
CA GLY A 47 -15.02 -13.97 -5.98
C GLY A 47 -14.83 -13.75 -4.47
N ALA A 48 -15.94 -13.78 -3.73
CA ALA A 48 -15.89 -13.55 -2.28
C ALA A 48 -15.11 -14.64 -1.51
N ASP A 49 -15.22 -15.91 -1.94
CA ASP A 49 -14.67 -17.04 -1.18
C ASP A 49 -13.98 -18.10 -2.05
N CYS A 50 -14.12 -18.05 -3.38
CA CYS A 50 -13.57 -19.07 -4.27
C CYS A 50 -13.32 -18.54 -5.68
N PHE A 51 -12.58 -19.34 -6.47
CA PHE A 51 -12.43 -19.12 -7.89
C PHE A 51 -13.59 -19.78 -8.64
N ALA A 52 -14.14 -19.07 -9.61
CA ALA A 52 -15.15 -19.58 -10.53
C ALA A 52 -14.89 -19.06 -11.94
N ALA A 53 -15.25 -19.85 -12.96
CA ALA A 53 -15.20 -19.40 -14.34
C ALA A 53 -16.08 -18.17 -14.52
N GLY A 54 -15.54 -17.10 -15.08
CA GLY A 54 -16.24 -15.83 -15.21
C GLY A 54 -15.51 -14.81 -16.04
N ASN A 55 -16.13 -13.63 -16.13
CA ASN A 55 -15.56 -12.48 -16.82
C ASN A 55 -15.54 -11.28 -15.87
N VAL A 56 -14.63 -10.34 -16.12
CA VAL A 56 -14.58 -9.06 -15.41
C VAL A 56 -14.76 -7.95 -16.42
N TRP A 57 -15.83 -7.19 -16.27
CA TRP A 57 -16.16 -6.06 -17.13
C TRP A 57 -15.57 -4.78 -16.56
N ILE A 58 -15.03 -3.92 -17.41
CA ILE A 58 -14.30 -2.71 -17.04
C ILE A 58 -14.88 -1.51 -17.81
N ASN A 59 -15.17 -0.45 -17.09
CA ASN A 59 -15.60 0.82 -17.66
C ASN A 59 -14.68 1.94 -17.12
N GLY A 60 -13.71 2.34 -17.95
CA GLY A 60 -12.66 3.26 -17.51
C GLY A 60 -11.86 2.67 -16.33
N SER A 61 -11.90 3.33 -15.19
CA SER A 61 -11.19 2.92 -13.96
C SER A 61 -12.05 2.08 -12.99
N THR A 62 -13.23 1.61 -13.39
CA THR A 62 -14.14 0.90 -12.49
C THR A 62 -14.53 -0.46 -13.05
N ILE A 63 -14.77 -1.42 -12.13
CA ILE A 63 -15.43 -2.67 -12.48
C ILE A 63 -16.91 -2.36 -12.78
N ALA A 64 -17.40 -2.87 -13.90
CA ALA A 64 -18.76 -2.68 -14.36
C ALA A 64 -19.60 -3.96 -14.22
N ASP A 65 -20.92 -3.80 -14.32
CA ASP A 65 -21.85 -4.91 -14.36
C ASP A 65 -21.66 -5.75 -15.65
N GLU A 66 -22.02 -7.03 -15.57
CA GLU A 66 -21.97 -7.96 -16.69
C GLU A 66 -22.75 -7.43 -17.89
N GLY A 67 -22.13 -7.47 -19.06
CA GLY A 67 -22.76 -7.02 -20.30
C GLY A 67 -22.78 -5.50 -20.49
N CYS A 68 -22.03 -4.75 -19.69
CA CYS A 68 -21.82 -3.31 -19.91
C CYS A 68 -21.38 -3.06 -21.37
N ALA A 69 -22.06 -2.14 -22.05
CA ALA A 69 -21.74 -1.73 -23.41
C ALA A 69 -20.52 -0.78 -23.40
N CYS A 70 -19.37 -1.26 -23.00
CA CYS A 70 -18.13 -0.51 -22.97
C CYS A 70 -17.38 -0.68 -24.30
N GLU A 71 -16.77 0.39 -24.80
CA GLU A 71 -15.84 0.31 -25.91
C GLU A 71 -14.49 -0.21 -25.45
N GLY A 72 -13.80 -0.97 -26.30
CA GLY A 72 -12.46 -1.47 -26.00
C GLY A 72 -12.25 -2.93 -26.43
N VAL A 73 -11.12 -3.48 -26.04
CA VAL A 73 -10.71 -4.85 -26.38
C VAL A 73 -11.06 -5.86 -25.29
N GLU A 74 -11.21 -7.11 -25.67
CA GLU A 74 -11.33 -8.21 -24.73
C GLU A 74 -9.97 -8.86 -24.52
N LEU A 75 -9.63 -9.10 -23.24
CA LEU A 75 -8.44 -9.81 -22.86
C LEU A 75 -8.80 -11.26 -22.52
N ASP A 76 -8.29 -12.22 -23.29
CA ASP A 76 -8.47 -13.64 -23.04
C ASP A 76 -7.59 -14.09 -21.86
N ALA A 77 -8.22 -14.49 -20.77
CA ALA A 77 -7.59 -15.04 -19.57
C ALA A 77 -7.80 -16.56 -19.45
N SER A 78 -8.10 -17.26 -20.55
CA SER A 78 -8.29 -18.73 -20.55
C SER A 78 -7.10 -19.44 -19.92
N GLY A 79 -7.36 -20.28 -18.92
CA GLY A 79 -6.33 -21.00 -18.16
C GLY A 79 -5.58 -20.16 -17.12
N CYS A 80 -5.98 -18.91 -16.90
CA CYS A 80 -5.43 -18.02 -15.88
C CYS A 80 -6.36 -17.90 -14.67
N TYR A 81 -5.77 -17.57 -13.53
CA TYR A 81 -6.51 -17.01 -12.40
C TYR A 81 -6.60 -15.49 -12.57
N VAL A 82 -7.78 -14.94 -12.34
CA VAL A 82 -8.04 -13.49 -12.33
C VAL A 82 -8.33 -13.07 -10.90
N ILE A 83 -7.47 -12.24 -10.35
CA ILE A 83 -7.56 -11.74 -8.97
C ILE A 83 -7.56 -10.22 -8.97
N PRO A 84 -8.09 -9.57 -7.92
CA PRO A 84 -7.81 -8.16 -7.68
C PRO A 84 -6.31 -7.90 -7.63
N GLY A 85 -5.87 -6.72 -8.03
CA GLY A 85 -4.50 -6.29 -7.84
C GLY A 85 -4.08 -6.43 -6.39
N LEU A 86 -2.86 -6.87 -6.14
CA LEU A 86 -2.33 -7.03 -4.80
C LEU A 86 -1.99 -5.65 -4.20
N ILE A 87 -2.01 -5.57 -2.89
CA ILE A 87 -1.64 -4.37 -2.14
C ILE A 87 -0.48 -4.73 -1.24
N ASP A 88 0.65 -4.04 -1.39
CA ASP A 88 1.78 -4.18 -0.46
C ASP A 88 1.67 -3.09 0.62
N LEU A 89 1.46 -3.51 1.86
CA LEU A 89 1.26 -2.62 3.00
C LEU A 89 2.54 -2.29 3.74
N HIS A 90 3.65 -2.99 3.44
CA HIS A 90 4.90 -2.80 4.16
C HIS A 90 6.09 -3.35 3.37
N PHE A 91 6.90 -2.47 2.83
CA PHE A 91 8.23 -2.75 2.29
C PHE A 91 9.08 -1.49 2.38
N HIS A 92 10.39 -1.61 2.49
CA HIS A 92 11.28 -0.46 2.61
C HIS A 92 11.79 0.02 1.27
N GLY A 93 12.06 -0.93 0.37
CA GLY A 93 12.58 -0.61 -0.94
C GLY A 93 12.79 -1.84 -1.81
N CYS A 94 13.07 -1.59 -3.07
CA CYS A 94 13.43 -2.60 -4.06
C CYS A 94 14.29 -1.98 -5.17
N MET A 95 14.88 -2.81 -6.01
CA MET A 95 15.71 -2.39 -7.16
C MET A 95 16.93 -1.52 -6.81
N GLY A 96 17.35 -1.54 -5.53
CA GLY A 96 18.46 -0.73 -5.03
C GLY A 96 18.05 0.66 -4.53
N ASP A 97 16.76 0.97 -4.56
CA ASP A 97 16.18 2.17 -3.96
C ASP A 97 15.49 1.82 -2.63
N ASP A 98 15.47 2.76 -1.71
CA ASP A 98 14.80 2.68 -0.42
C ASP A 98 13.98 3.98 -0.19
N LEU A 99 12.83 3.87 0.46
CA LEU A 99 12.03 5.04 0.77
C LEU A 99 12.82 6.05 1.60
N SER A 100 13.73 5.56 2.44
CA SER A 100 14.62 6.36 3.29
C SER A 100 15.65 7.18 2.52
N ASP A 101 15.85 6.91 1.22
CA ASP A 101 16.73 7.72 0.36
C ASP A 101 16.15 9.10 0.07
N ALA A 102 14.85 9.27 0.28
CA ALA A 102 14.09 10.48 -0.06
C ALA A 102 14.31 10.87 -1.54
N SER A 103 14.30 9.89 -2.44
CA SER A 103 14.44 10.06 -3.88
C SER A 103 13.08 9.95 -4.57
N ALA A 104 12.66 11.00 -5.26
CA ALA A 104 11.42 10.97 -6.04
C ALA A 104 11.51 9.93 -7.16
N GLU A 105 12.62 9.92 -7.91
CA GLU A 105 12.86 8.95 -8.98
C GLU A 105 12.97 7.51 -8.45
N GLY A 106 13.52 7.33 -7.23
CA GLY A 106 13.58 6.05 -6.54
C GLY A 106 12.17 5.52 -6.26
N LEU A 107 11.28 6.37 -5.77
CA LEU A 107 9.90 6.00 -5.47
C LEU A 107 9.13 5.59 -6.74
N HIS A 108 9.32 6.29 -7.87
CA HIS A 108 8.77 5.89 -9.17
C HIS A 108 9.30 4.53 -9.65
N ARG A 109 10.63 4.28 -9.52
CA ARG A 109 11.21 2.98 -9.88
C ARG A 109 10.65 1.83 -9.03
N MET A 110 10.46 2.06 -7.73
CA MET A 110 9.84 1.08 -6.83
C MET A 110 8.39 0.81 -7.26
N ALA A 111 7.59 1.85 -7.49
CA ALA A 111 6.20 1.71 -7.92
C ALA A 111 6.06 0.97 -9.25
N ALA A 112 6.93 1.24 -10.22
CA ALA A 112 6.96 0.55 -11.49
C ALA A 112 7.39 -0.93 -11.37
N TYR A 113 8.30 -1.24 -10.45
CA TYR A 113 8.70 -2.63 -10.18
C TYR A 113 7.56 -3.41 -9.53
N GLU A 114 6.90 -2.84 -8.53
CA GLU A 114 5.79 -3.47 -7.83
C GLU A 114 4.61 -3.74 -8.77
N ALA A 115 4.25 -2.78 -9.64
CA ALA A 115 3.22 -2.97 -10.65
C ALA A 115 3.50 -4.17 -11.57
N LYS A 116 4.75 -4.36 -12.00
CA LYS A 116 5.18 -5.52 -12.81
C LYS A 116 5.08 -6.85 -12.08
N ARG A 117 4.93 -6.86 -10.76
CA ARG A 117 4.74 -8.04 -9.92
C ARG A 117 3.27 -8.29 -9.57
N GLY A 118 2.38 -7.44 -10.09
CA GLY A 118 0.94 -7.55 -9.84
C GLY A 118 0.47 -6.83 -8.59
N ILE A 119 1.34 -6.03 -8.01
CA ILE A 119 1.01 -5.14 -6.89
C ILE A 119 0.55 -3.82 -7.49
N THR A 120 -0.72 -3.50 -7.34
CA THR A 120 -1.34 -2.31 -7.96
C THR A 120 -1.42 -1.13 -7.00
N ALA A 121 -1.20 -1.38 -5.71
CA ALA A 121 -1.19 -0.35 -4.69
C ALA A 121 -0.08 -0.62 -3.67
N ILE A 122 0.63 0.43 -3.28
CA ILE A 122 1.76 0.36 -2.35
C ILE A 122 1.59 1.28 -1.15
N CYS A 123 2.11 0.82 -0.02
CA CYS A 123 2.23 1.57 1.21
C CYS A 123 3.65 1.35 1.78
N PRO A 124 4.68 1.97 1.17
CA PRO A 124 6.06 1.77 1.58
C PRO A 124 6.31 2.27 3.01
N ALA A 125 7.29 1.68 3.68
CA ALA A 125 7.64 1.97 5.07
C ALA A 125 8.90 2.81 5.17
N SER A 126 8.87 3.85 6.04
CA SER A 126 10.08 4.56 6.43
C SER A 126 10.89 3.77 7.46
N MET A 127 12.05 4.30 7.82
CA MET A 127 12.88 3.80 8.92
C MET A 127 12.89 4.79 10.08
N THR A 128 13.44 4.38 11.23
CA THR A 128 13.73 5.26 12.36
C THR A 128 14.87 6.20 12.00
N LEU A 129 14.54 7.46 11.72
CA LEU A 129 15.43 8.47 11.17
C LEU A 129 15.29 9.81 11.92
N PRO A 130 16.26 10.71 11.78
CA PRO A 130 16.12 12.06 12.30
C PRO A 130 14.98 12.81 11.60
N HIS A 131 14.44 13.81 12.28
CA HIS A 131 13.23 14.54 11.85
C HIS A 131 13.37 15.16 10.44
N ASP A 132 14.50 15.77 10.13
CA ASP A 132 14.77 16.40 8.83
C ASP A 132 14.75 15.39 7.68
N ARG A 133 15.25 14.18 7.90
CA ARG A 133 15.18 13.09 6.92
C ARG A 133 13.75 12.60 6.73
N LEU A 134 13.00 12.43 7.82
CA LEU A 134 11.57 12.07 7.74
C LEU A 134 10.79 13.14 6.98
N MET A 135 11.02 14.43 7.24
CA MET A 135 10.39 15.53 6.49
C MET A 135 10.66 15.47 4.98
N ALA A 136 11.90 15.14 4.58
CA ALA A 136 12.25 14.98 3.17
C ALA A 136 11.52 13.79 2.52
N ILE A 137 11.44 12.64 3.22
CA ILE A 137 10.66 11.46 2.78
C ILE A 137 9.19 11.82 2.63
N MET A 138 8.59 12.46 3.65
CA MET A 138 7.19 12.86 3.64
C MET A 138 6.87 13.83 2.51
N GLY A 139 7.79 14.75 2.19
CA GLY A 139 7.66 15.66 1.05
C GLY A 139 7.57 14.92 -0.29
N ASN A 140 8.41 13.90 -0.49
CA ASN A 140 8.36 13.06 -1.71
C ASN A 140 7.08 12.22 -1.76
N VAL A 141 6.69 11.61 -0.63
CA VAL A 141 5.43 10.87 -0.53
C VAL A 141 4.23 11.77 -0.84
N GLY A 142 4.24 12.99 -0.29
CA GLY A 142 3.18 13.97 -0.52
C GLY A 142 3.07 14.45 -1.96
N ALA A 143 4.19 14.52 -2.67
CA ALA A 143 4.27 14.98 -4.05
C ALA A 143 4.12 13.86 -5.10
N PHE A 144 4.14 12.59 -4.68
CA PHE A 144 4.10 11.46 -5.62
C PHE A 144 2.77 11.41 -6.38
N GLU A 145 2.85 11.27 -7.69
CA GLU A 145 1.72 11.00 -8.59
C GLU A 145 2.13 9.82 -9.48
N ALA A 146 1.39 8.71 -9.39
CA ALA A 146 1.72 7.52 -10.16
C ALA A 146 1.63 7.78 -11.66
N GLU A 147 2.63 7.32 -12.39
CA GLU A 147 2.63 7.32 -13.85
C GLU A 147 1.92 6.06 -14.38
N ALA A 148 1.66 6.03 -15.69
CA ALA A 148 1.14 4.83 -16.33
C ALA A 148 2.06 3.63 -16.08
N ALA A 149 1.49 2.47 -15.75
CA ALA A 149 2.20 1.23 -15.40
C ALA A 149 2.99 1.28 -14.08
N GLU A 150 2.65 2.20 -13.17
CA GLU A 150 3.12 2.22 -11.80
C GLU A 150 2.01 1.79 -10.82
N ALA A 151 2.42 1.28 -9.67
CA ALA A 151 1.49 1.04 -8.56
C ALA A 151 1.09 2.37 -7.90
N GLU A 152 -0.18 2.50 -7.55
CA GLU A 152 -0.70 3.65 -6.82
C GLU A 152 -0.13 3.71 -5.40
N LEU A 153 0.39 4.86 -4.99
CA LEU A 153 0.79 5.09 -3.61
C LEU A 153 -0.44 5.46 -2.78
N VAL A 154 -1.07 4.45 -2.17
CA VAL A 154 -2.29 4.62 -1.36
C VAL A 154 -2.02 5.14 0.04
N GLY A 155 -0.77 5.10 0.46
CA GLY A 155 -0.30 5.60 1.74
C GLY A 155 1.16 5.28 1.97
N MET A 156 1.61 5.53 3.19
CA MET A 156 2.88 5.04 3.70
C MET A 156 2.71 4.53 5.14
N ASN A 157 3.59 3.65 5.55
CA ASN A 157 3.77 3.24 6.94
C ASN A 157 4.95 3.99 7.56
N MET A 158 4.70 4.75 8.61
CA MET A 158 5.76 5.37 9.41
C MET A 158 6.28 4.34 10.42
N GLU A 159 7.29 3.55 10.04
CA GLU A 159 7.93 2.57 10.91
C GLU A 159 9.04 3.24 11.74
N GLY A 160 8.70 3.50 12.98
CA GLY A 160 9.50 4.38 13.83
C GLY A 160 9.30 5.88 13.51
N PRO A 161 9.81 6.74 14.36
CA PRO A 161 10.74 6.51 15.47
C PRO A 161 10.11 6.14 16.82
N TYR A 162 8.81 5.92 16.90
CA TYR A 162 8.04 5.73 18.14
C TYR A 162 8.05 4.29 18.65
N ILE A 163 9.17 3.60 18.43
CA ILE A 163 9.40 2.20 18.75
C ILE A 163 10.18 2.03 20.06
N SER A 164 10.30 0.78 20.54
CA SER A 164 11.08 0.49 21.73
C SER A 164 12.59 0.44 21.44
N PRO A 165 13.45 1.11 22.25
CA PRO A 165 14.89 1.00 22.14
C PRO A 165 15.42 -0.42 22.38
N ASP A 166 14.64 -1.27 23.07
CA ASP A 166 14.98 -2.66 23.35
C ASP A 166 14.59 -3.63 22.21
N LYS A 167 13.84 -3.13 21.19
CA LYS A 167 13.35 -3.93 20.04
C LYS A 167 13.58 -3.26 18.70
N VAL A 168 14.63 -2.51 18.59
CA VAL A 168 14.96 -1.75 17.36
C VAL A 168 15.14 -2.62 16.11
N GLY A 169 15.55 -3.88 16.24
CA GLY A 169 15.84 -4.71 15.07
C GLY A 169 16.92 -4.08 14.18
N ALA A 170 16.60 -3.82 12.92
CA ALA A 170 17.47 -3.15 11.96
C ALA A 170 17.40 -1.60 12.05
N GLN A 171 16.51 -1.05 12.89
CA GLN A 171 16.35 0.39 13.06
C GLN A 171 17.54 1.00 13.81
N ASN A 172 17.83 2.29 13.58
CA ASN A 172 18.90 2.98 14.30
C ASN A 172 18.41 3.44 15.68
N PRO A 173 18.95 2.90 16.80
CA PRO A 173 18.52 3.26 18.15
C PRO A 173 18.76 4.74 18.51
N GLU A 174 19.70 5.41 17.84
CA GLU A 174 20.01 6.82 18.08
C GLU A 174 18.81 7.75 17.84
N TYR A 175 17.90 7.37 16.93
CA TYR A 175 16.78 8.21 16.53
C TYR A 175 15.45 7.74 17.13
N VAL A 176 15.45 6.68 17.93
CA VAL A 176 14.28 6.23 18.69
C VAL A 176 13.89 7.32 19.70
N ARG A 177 12.59 7.62 19.75
CA ARG A 177 12.05 8.64 20.65
C ARG A 177 10.59 8.40 20.96
N ALA A 178 10.11 9.00 22.03
CA ALA A 178 8.69 8.96 22.40
C ALA A 178 7.81 9.57 21.30
N ALA A 179 6.60 9.06 21.15
CA ALA A 179 5.64 9.58 20.20
C ALA A 179 5.24 11.01 20.53
N SER A 180 5.21 11.86 19.52
CA SER A 180 4.81 13.27 19.62
C SER A 180 3.70 13.56 18.62
N ILE A 181 2.58 14.08 19.12
CA ILE A 181 1.45 14.52 18.28
C ILE A 181 1.86 15.70 17.38
N GLU A 182 2.69 16.60 17.91
CA GLU A 182 3.21 17.74 17.17
C GLU A 182 4.06 17.27 15.99
N GLU A 183 5.07 16.45 16.25
CA GLU A 183 5.94 15.91 15.21
C GLU A 183 5.16 15.10 14.16
N PHE A 184 4.28 14.20 14.61
CA PHE A 184 3.43 13.44 13.71
C PHE A 184 2.56 14.34 12.82
N THR A 185 2.01 15.42 13.40
CA THR A 185 1.17 16.36 12.64
C THR A 185 1.96 17.08 11.56
N GLU A 186 3.20 17.50 11.84
CA GLU A 186 4.09 18.11 10.85
C GLU A 186 4.43 17.14 9.73
N LEU A 187 4.80 15.91 10.07
CA LEU A 187 5.10 14.84 9.11
C LEU A 187 3.87 14.51 8.25
N GLN A 188 2.68 14.39 8.85
CA GLN A 188 1.45 14.12 8.13
C GLN A 188 1.06 15.26 7.16
N GLN A 189 1.31 16.50 7.55
CA GLN A 189 1.10 17.65 6.65
C GLN A 189 2.06 17.61 5.47
N ALA A 190 3.36 17.33 5.70
CA ALA A 190 4.34 17.19 4.63
C ALA A 190 3.99 16.05 3.67
N ALA A 191 3.46 14.94 4.19
CA ALA A 191 2.98 13.80 3.41
C ALA A 191 1.60 14.02 2.75
N CYS A 192 1.03 15.20 2.82
CA CYS A 192 -0.31 15.51 2.30
C CYS A 192 -1.40 14.52 2.79
N GLY A 193 -1.30 14.06 4.05
CA GLY A 193 -2.25 13.12 4.64
C GLY A 193 -2.03 11.66 4.23
N ARG A 194 -0.89 11.33 3.64
CA ARG A 194 -0.59 9.96 3.13
C ARG A 194 0.03 9.02 4.15
N ILE A 195 0.37 9.45 5.37
CA ILE A 195 0.70 8.51 6.46
C ILE A 195 -0.59 7.79 6.85
N LYS A 196 -0.68 6.50 6.52
CA LYS A 196 -1.88 5.66 6.79
C LYS A 196 -1.67 4.71 7.95
N LEU A 197 -0.43 4.31 8.20
CA LEU A 197 -0.02 3.50 9.34
C LEU A 197 1.09 4.22 10.10
N VAL A 198 1.13 4.03 11.41
CA VAL A 198 2.24 4.43 12.26
C VAL A 198 2.52 3.32 13.27
N ASP A 199 3.77 2.88 13.32
CA ASP A 199 4.23 1.85 14.23
C ASP A 199 4.61 2.46 15.57
N VAL A 200 4.04 1.92 16.65
CA VAL A 200 4.19 2.44 18.01
C VAL A 200 4.44 1.30 19.00
N ALA A 201 5.45 1.48 19.87
CA ALA A 201 5.65 0.63 21.04
C ALA A 201 4.84 1.18 22.21
N PRO A 202 3.74 0.52 22.64
CA PRO A 202 2.80 1.09 23.61
C PRO A 202 3.37 1.20 25.01
N GLU A 203 4.39 0.41 25.36
CA GLU A 203 5.05 0.43 26.68
C GLU A 203 5.96 1.63 26.91
N GLU A 204 6.35 2.32 25.83
CA GLU A 204 7.23 3.45 25.96
C GLU A 204 6.49 4.68 26.57
N PRO A 205 7.17 5.48 27.38
CA PRO A 205 6.54 6.61 28.08
C PRO A 205 5.84 7.57 27.11
N GLY A 206 4.55 7.85 27.36
CA GLY A 206 3.73 8.77 26.57
C GLY A 206 3.08 8.15 25.32
N ASN A 207 3.51 6.98 24.88
CA ASN A 207 2.99 6.37 23.64
C ASN A 207 1.53 5.91 23.76
N LEU A 208 1.08 5.47 24.93
CA LEU A 208 -0.35 5.18 25.14
C LEU A 208 -1.23 6.42 24.99
N ASP A 209 -0.75 7.59 25.41
CA ASP A 209 -1.51 8.82 25.25
C ASP A 209 -1.56 9.24 23.77
N PHE A 210 -0.45 9.08 23.04
CA PHE A 210 -0.43 9.26 21.59
C PHE A 210 -1.44 8.32 20.89
N ILE A 211 -1.46 7.04 21.25
CA ILE A 211 -2.41 6.06 20.68
C ILE A 211 -3.85 6.49 20.93
N ARG A 212 -4.21 6.88 22.15
CA ARG A 212 -5.56 7.35 22.50
C ARG A 212 -6.01 8.58 21.69
N GLU A 213 -5.11 9.49 21.45
CA GLU A 213 -5.41 10.74 20.71
C GLU A 213 -5.44 10.55 19.20
N MET A 214 -4.73 9.53 18.67
CA MET A 214 -4.49 9.42 17.24
C MET A 214 -5.20 8.24 16.56
N HIS A 215 -5.72 7.26 17.31
CA HIS A 215 -6.29 6.03 16.73
C HIS A 215 -7.48 6.27 15.76
N ASP A 216 -8.22 7.35 15.92
CA ASP A 216 -9.31 7.74 15.00
C ASP A 216 -8.80 8.51 13.76
N LYS A 217 -7.56 9.00 13.78
CA LYS A 217 -6.98 9.87 12.75
C LYS A 217 -6.02 9.13 11.83
N VAL A 218 -5.35 8.11 12.35
CA VAL A 218 -4.41 7.25 11.63
C VAL A 218 -4.50 5.83 12.16
N ARG A 219 -4.20 4.83 11.32
CA ARG A 219 -4.11 3.45 11.80
C ARG A 219 -2.85 3.26 12.63
N ILE A 220 -3.02 2.88 13.89
CA ILE A 220 -1.92 2.50 14.76
C ILE A 220 -1.59 1.02 14.55
N SER A 221 -0.32 0.72 14.42
CA SER A 221 0.25 -0.62 14.39
C SER A 221 1.15 -0.78 15.61
N LEU A 222 0.96 -1.83 16.39
CA LEU A 222 1.82 -2.14 17.52
C LEU A 222 3.00 -2.98 17.00
N ALA A 223 4.16 -2.36 16.91
CA ALA A 223 5.35 -2.96 16.33
C ALA A 223 6.63 -2.55 17.07
N HIS A 224 7.69 -3.33 16.90
CA HIS A 224 8.98 -3.09 17.54
C HIS A 224 8.84 -2.81 19.06
N MET A 225 8.07 -3.64 19.75
CA MET A 225 7.69 -3.46 21.13
C MET A 225 8.15 -4.60 22.03
N CYS A 226 8.26 -4.34 23.34
CA CYS A 226 8.43 -5.30 24.42
C CYS A 226 7.19 -5.39 25.33
N ALA A 227 6.09 -4.78 24.93
CA ALA A 227 4.85 -4.74 25.71
C ALA A 227 4.38 -6.15 26.09
N ASP A 228 3.89 -6.31 27.29
CA ASP A 228 3.17 -7.50 27.70
C ASP A 228 1.75 -7.52 27.08
N TYR A 229 1.06 -8.64 27.25
CA TYR A 229 -0.27 -8.83 26.69
C TYR A 229 -1.28 -7.78 27.17
N ASP A 230 -1.26 -7.41 28.44
CA ASP A 230 -2.23 -6.49 29.03
C ASP A 230 -2.00 -5.06 28.53
N THR A 231 -0.74 -4.65 28.41
CA THR A 231 -0.36 -3.37 27.82
C THR A 231 -0.76 -3.29 26.33
N ALA A 232 -0.41 -4.31 25.54
CA ALA A 232 -0.75 -4.36 24.13
C ALA A 232 -2.26 -4.42 23.88
N LYS A 233 -3.02 -5.08 24.77
CA LYS A 233 -4.48 -5.14 24.70
C LYS A 233 -5.15 -3.82 25.07
N THR A 234 -4.50 -3.01 25.89
CA THR A 234 -5.01 -1.70 26.33
C THR A 234 -4.78 -0.64 25.24
N ALA A 235 -3.73 -0.80 24.46
CA ALA A 235 -3.39 0.04 23.33
C ALA A 235 -4.31 -0.20 22.14
#